data_cd549814187dfed571c1df282c85226c
#
_entry.id   cd549814187dfed571c1df282c85226c
#
_cell.length_a   1.000
_cell.length_b   1.000
_cell.length_c   1.000
_cell.angle_alpha   90.00
_cell.angle_beta   90.00
_cell.angle_gamma   90.00
#
_symmetry.space_group_name_H-M   'P 1'
#
loop_
_entity.id
_entity.type
_entity.pdbx_description
1 polymer ?
#
loop_
_entity_poly.entity_id
_entity_poly.type
_entity_poly.pdbx_seq_one_letter_code
_entity_poly.pdbx_strand_id
1 'polypeptide(L)'
;MTDICCLGHITRDKNTTHKQTVSMSGGTAYYVAYAFNHLPSKVSFQLVTKVGSEDIPVTQEMKEAGIDVKVYPSAHTVLFENIYGENQNTRSQRVLAKADPFTIEEMKPLTGKIYHIGSLLNDDFSPEVVKYLSTKGQISIDAQGYLREVRGQDVHPIDWKDKLEILACTDIIKVNEHEMEVITGLKDARQAAKQLHAWGVKEVIVTLGSEGSIIYANNRFYDIPAYAPREVVDATGCGDTYSAGFLYCRSQGIGFEEAGKFAAAMCTLKLEHSGPFDRSIEEVQRIIDKHEK
;
A
#
# COMPACT_ATOMS: atom_id res chain seq x y z
N MET A 1 -20.04 -5.54 9.46
CA MET A 1 -19.10 -4.42 9.22
C MET A 1 -17.71 -5.04 9.08
N THR A 2 -17.05 -4.79 7.99
CA THR A 2 -15.69 -5.29 7.70
C THR A 2 -14.67 -4.54 8.57
N ASP A 3 -13.66 -5.21 9.08
CA ASP A 3 -12.62 -4.52 9.87
C ASP A 3 -11.76 -3.64 8.97
N ILE A 4 -11.31 -4.17 7.84
CA ILE A 4 -10.49 -3.44 6.88
C ILE A 4 -11.07 -3.57 5.47
N CYS A 5 -11.36 -2.43 4.85
CA CYS A 5 -11.77 -2.31 3.47
C CYS A 5 -10.62 -1.66 2.69
N CYS A 6 -9.91 -2.42 1.86
CA CYS A 6 -8.85 -1.92 1.00
C CYS A 6 -9.44 -1.48 -0.34
N LEU A 7 -9.14 -0.25 -0.73
CA LEU A 7 -9.59 0.34 -1.99
C LEU A 7 -8.38 0.64 -2.87
N GLY A 8 -8.39 0.17 -4.09
CA GLY A 8 -7.33 0.44 -5.05
C GLY A 8 -7.45 -0.41 -6.30
N HIS A 9 -6.75 -0.01 -7.34
CA HIS A 9 -6.71 -0.75 -8.58
C HIS A 9 -5.77 -1.95 -8.50
N ILE A 10 -6.22 -3.07 -9.06
CA ILE A 10 -5.32 -4.13 -9.50
C ILE A 10 -4.70 -3.66 -10.81
N THR A 11 -3.44 -4.02 -11.04
CA THR A 11 -2.72 -3.68 -12.28
C THR A 11 -2.41 -4.92 -13.08
N ARG A 12 -2.17 -4.70 -14.38
CA ARG A 12 -1.41 -5.60 -15.22
C ARG A 12 -0.05 -4.95 -15.46
N ASP A 13 1.01 -5.60 -15.01
CA ASP A 13 2.37 -5.10 -15.13
C ASP A 13 3.11 -5.87 -16.23
N LYS A 14 3.57 -5.15 -17.25
CA LYS A 14 4.44 -5.68 -18.29
C LYS A 14 5.88 -5.32 -17.95
N ASN A 15 6.63 -6.30 -17.46
CA ASN A 15 8.02 -6.13 -17.05
C ASN A 15 8.96 -6.59 -18.14
N THR A 16 9.69 -5.66 -18.76
CA THR A 16 10.62 -5.90 -19.84
C THR A 16 12.05 -5.73 -19.33
N THR A 17 12.84 -6.77 -19.49
CA THR A 17 14.30 -6.80 -19.25
C THR A 17 14.99 -7.08 -20.58
N HIS A 18 16.34 -7.01 -20.61
CA HIS A 18 17.11 -7.42 -21.78
C HIS A 18 16.97 -8.92 -22.12
N LYS A 19 16.43 -9.74 -21.21
CA LYS A 19 16.28 -11.19 -21.39
C LYS A 19 14.87 -11.60 -21.80
N GLN A 20 13.86 -10.94 -21.27
CA GLN A 20 12.46 -11.36 -21.44
C GLN A 20 11.48 -10.24 -21.13
N THR A 21 10.25 -10.42 -21.60
CA THR A 21 9.09 -9.65 -21.17
C THR A 21 8.12 -10.60 -20.47
N VAL A 22 7.71 -10.24 -19.24
CA VAL A 22 6.78 -11.01 -18.43
C VAL A 22 5.61 -10.12 -18.07
N SER A 23 4.38 -10.64 -18.18
CA SER A 23 3.18 -9.97 -17.68
C SER A 23 2.75 -10.62 -16.37
N MET A 24 2.40 -9.79 -15.38
CA MET A 24 1.94 -10.24 -14.07
C MET A 24 0.91 -9.27 -13.50
N SER A 25 0.08 -9.78 -12.60
CA SER A 25 -0.82 -8.92 -11.82
C SER A 25 -0.03 -8.21 -10.71
N GLY A 26 -0.47 -7.00 -10.37
CA GLY A 26 0.17 -6.18 -9.35
C GLY A 26 -0.75 -5.09 -8.81
N GLY A 27 -0.15 -4.02 -8.32
CA GLY A 27 -0.82 -2.89 -7.68
C GLY A 27 -0.96 -3.07 -6.17
N THR A 28 -1.01 -1.94 -5.45
CA THR A 28 -1.13 -1.91 -3.98
C THR A 28 -2.27 -2.78 -3.47
N ALA A 29 -3.45 -2.68 -4.10
CA ALA A 29 -4.62 -3.47 -3.75
C ALA A 29 -4.39 -4.99 -3.84
N TYR A 30 -3.67 -5.43 -4.87
CA TYR A 30 -3.32 -6.83 -5.08
C TYR A 30 -2.39 -7.35 -3.97
N TYR A 31 -1.30 -6.65 -3.71
CA TYR A 31 -0.32 -7.05 -2.69
C TYR A 31 -0.89 -7.04 -1.27
N VAL A 32 -1.66 -6.00 -0.92
CA VAL A 32 -2.36 -5.91 0.37
C VAL A 32 -3.34 -7.06 0.56
N ALA A 33 -4.15 -7.38 -0.48
CA ALA A 33 -5.15 -8.42 -0.39
C ALA A 33 -4.53 -9.81 -0.18
N TYR A 34 -3.49 -10.15 -0.92
CA TYR A 34 -2.79 -11.41 -0.72
C TYR A 34 -2.09 -11.50 0.64
N ALA A 35 -1.48 -10.38 1.11
CA ALA A 35 -0.91 -10.35 2.45
C ALA A 35 -1.96 -10.64 3.53
N PHE A 36 -3.16 -10.03 3.42
CA PHE A 36 -4.27 -10.32 4.34
C PHE A 36 -4.76 -11.75 4.25
N ASN A 37 -4.78 -12.35 3.06
CA ASN A 37 -5.23 -13.74 2.88
C ASN A 37 -4.38 -14.77 3.63
N HIS A 38 -3.12 -14.44 3.91
CA HIS A 38 -2.20 -15.28 4.69
C HIS A 38 -2.20 -14.96 6.20
N LEU A 39 -2.99 -13.98 6.63
CA LEU A 39 -3.16 -13.64 8.05
C LEU A 39 -4.40 -14.35 8.63
N PRO A 40 -4.44 -14.63 9.96
CA PRO A 40 -5.59 -15.27 10.58
C PRO A 40 -6.89 -14.51 10.35
N SER A 41 -7.96 -15.24 10.05
CA SER A 41 -9.29 -14.73 9.67
C SER A 41 -10.06 -14.00 10.80
N LYS A 42 -9.44 -13.78 11.96
CA LYS A 42 -10.04 -13.01 13.06
C LYS A 42 -10.23 -11.52 12.73
N VAL A 43 -9.55 -11.01 11.69
CA VAL A 43 -9.77 -9.68 11.11
C VAL A 43 -10.43 -9.86 9.76
N SER A 44 -11.63 -9.32 9.60
CA SER A 44 -12.35 -9.37 8.33
C SER A 44 -11.78 -8.34 7.35
N PHE A 45 -11.50 -8.80 6.14
CA PHE A 45 -10.91 -8.00 5.06
C PHE A 45 -11.78 -8.03 3.82
N GLN A 46 -11.92 -6.91 3.14
CA GLN A 46 -12.54 -6.83 1.81
C GLN A 46 -11.68 -5.97 0.90
N LEU A 47 -11.39 -6.49 -0.28
CA LEU A 47 -10.82 -5.72 -1.38
C LEU A 47 -11.93 -5.09 -2.22
N VAL A 48 -11.80 -3.82 -2.54
CA VAL A 48 -12.63 -3.09 -3.51
C VAL A 48 -11.75 -2.58 -4.63
N THR A 49 -11.99 -3.04 -5.85
CA THR A 49 -11.15 -2.73 -7.00
C THR A 49 -11.99 -2.43 -8.25
N LYS A 50 -11.34 -1.87 -9.27
CA LYS A 50 -11.91 -1.67 -10.61
C LYS A 50 -10.98 -2.31 -11.63
N VAL A 51 -11.56 -3.05 -12.58
CA VAL A 51 -10.84 -3.69 -13.68
C VAL A 51 -11.64 -3.61 -14.97
N GLY A 52 -10.97 -3.64 -16.10
CA GLY A 52 -11.58 -3.87 -17.40
C GLY A 52 -12.11 -5.30 -17.53
N SER A 53 -13.00 -5.53 -18.49
CA SER A 53 -13.62 -6.84 -18.71
C SER A 53 -12.61 -7.96 -18.97
N GLU A 54 -11.47 -7.63 -19.54
CA GLU A 54 -10.37 -8.54 -19.87
C GLU A 54 -9.66 -9.12 -18.64
N ASP A 55 -9.72 -8.42 -17.49
CA ASP A 55 -9.04 -8.83 -16.26
C ASP A 55 -9.99 -9.31 -15.15
N ILE A 56 -11.28 -9.50 -15.46
CA ILE A 56 -12.22 -10.17 -14.57
C ILE A 56 -11.70 -11.55 -14.10
N PRO A 57 -11.04 -12.38 -14.94
CA PRO A 57 -10.46 -13.65 -14.49
C PRO A 57 -9.50 -13.50 -13.31
N VAL A 58 -8.67 -12.46 -13.25
CA VAL A 58 -7.75 -12.23 -12.12
C VAL A 58 -8.53 -12.05 -10.80
N THR A 59 -9.63 -11.31 -10.84
CA THR A 59 -10.48 -11.11 -9.66
C THR A 59 -11.21 -12.39 -9.25
N GLN A 60 -11.49 -13.26 -10.21
CA GLN A 60 -12.09 -14.59 -9.93
C GLN A 60 -11.06 -15.51 -9.26
N GLU A 61 -9.82 -15.55 -9.76
CA GLU A 61 -8.73 -16.29 -9.12
C GLU A 61 -8.50 -15.84 -7.67
N MET A 62 -8.56 -14.53 -7.40
CA MET A 62 -8.46 -13.99 -6.03
C MET A 62 -9.61 -14.46 -5.14
N LYS A 63 -10.84 -14.53 -5.65
CA LYS A 63 -11.99 -15.06 -4.92
C LYS A 63 -11.84 -16.56 -4.64
N GLU A 64 -11.35 -17.34 -5.60
CA GLU A 64 -11.05 -18.77 -5.45
C GLU A 64 -9.94 -19.00 -4.42
N ALA A 65 -8.99 -18.08 -4.30
CA ALA A 65 -7.97 -18.08 -3.25
C ALA A 65 -8.54 -17.70 -1.85
N GLY A 66 -9.83 -17.34 -1.75
CA GLY A 66 -10.48 -17.01 -0.48
C GLY A 66 -10.55 -15.53 -0.13
N ILE A 67 -10.15 -14.63 -1.05
CA ILE A 67 -10.19 -13.17 -0.84
C ILE A 67 -11.61 -12.65 -1.12
N ASP A 68 -12.20 -11.90 -0.19
CA ASP A 68 -13.46 -11.17 -0.45
C ASP A 68 -13.16 -9.97 -1.37
N VAL A 69 -13.51 -10.11 -2.66
CA VAL A 69 -13.26 -9.09 -3.69
C VAL A 69 -14.57 -8.53 -4.22
N LYS A 70 -14.77 -7.24 -4.02
CA LYS A 70 -15.82 -6.45 -4.67
C LYS A 70 -15.24 -5.74 -5.88
N VAL A 71 -15.78 -6.05 -7.05
CA VAL A 71 -15.31 -5.53 -8.33
C VAL A 71 -16.31 -4.52 -8.88
N TYR A 72 -15.83 -3.35 -9.26
CA TYR A 72 -16.57 -2.39 -10.09
C TYR A 72 -16.03 -2.42 -11.51
N PRO A 73 -16.87 -2.20 -12.52
CA PRO A 73 -16.41 -2.14 -13.91
C PRO A 73 -15.58 -0.89 -14.15
N SER A 74 -14.61 -1.00 -15.04
CA SER A 74 -13.81 0.09 -15.60
C SER A 74 -13.67 -0.08 -17.10
N ALA A 75 -13.44 1.02 -17.82
CA ALA A 75 -13.15 0.96 -19.25
C ALA A 75 -11.89 0.13 -19.55
N HIS A 76 -10.90 0.23 -18.67
CA HIS A 76 -9.63 -0.51 -18.74
C HIS A 76 -9.14 -0.90 -17.34
N THR A 77 -8.28 -1.92 -17.29
CA THR A 77 -7.41 -2.17 -16.15
C THR A 77 -6.16 -1.29 -16.26
N VAL A 78 -5.62 -0.84 -15.14
CA VAL A 78 -4.33 -0.11 -15.15
C VAL A 78 -3.24 -1.03 -15.70
N LEU A 79 -2.59 -0.60 -16.78
CA LEU A 79 -1.50 -1.33 -17.43
C LEU A 79 -0.21 -0.54 -17.29
N PHE A 80 0.68 -1.01 -16.43
CA PHE A 80 2.05 -0.50 -16.34
C PHE A 80 2.98 -1.24 -17.29
N GLU A 81 3.84 -0.50 -17.98
CA GLU A 81 5.01 -1.03 -18.65
C GLU A 81 6.26 -0.58 -17.91
N ASN A 82 6.97 -1.56 -17.33
CA ASN A 82 8.22 -1.36 -16.62
C ASN A 82 9.37 -1.84 -17.50
N ILE A 83 10.26 -0.94 -17.89
CA ILE A 83 11.42 -1.25 -18.72
C ILE A 83 12.66 -1.09 -17.86
N TYR A 84 13.36 -2.21 -17.63
CA TYR A 84 14.59 -2.26 -16.85
C TYR A 84 15.79 -2.17 -17.78
N GLY A 85 16.71 -1.25 -17.49
CA GLY A 85 17.98 -1.11 -18.18
C GLY A 85 18.96 -2.24 -17.82
N GLU A 86 20.18 -2.18 -18.34
CA GLU A 86 21.27 -3.12 -17.97
C GLU A 86 21.52 -3.10 -16.45
N ASN A 87 21.43 -1.93 -15.83
CA ASN A 87 21.39 -1.79 -14.39
C ASN A 87 19.92 -1.90 -13.92
N GLN A 88 19.59 -3.00 -13.27
CA GLN A 88 18.22 -3.27 -12.75
C GLN A 88 17.71 -2.23 -11.75
N ASN A 89 18.60 -1.37 -11.21
CA ASN A 89 18.21 -0.25 -10.35
C ASN A 89 17.65 0.94 -11.16
N THR A 90 17.81 0.95 -12.48
CA THR A 90 17.22 1.96 -13.38
C THR A 90 16.01 1.38 -14.07
N ARG A 91 14.84 1.92 -13.73
CA ARG A 91 13.56 1.54 -14.33
C ARG A 91 12.88 2.76 -14.91
N SER A 92 12.48 2.71 -16.17
CA SER A 92 11.46 3.60 -16.73
C SER A 92 10.08 2.95 -16.59
N GLN A 93 9.07 3.76 -16.23
CA GLN A 93 7.72 3.29 -16.03
C GLN A 93 6.76 4.11 -16.90
N ARG A 94 5.89 3.42 -17.64
CA ARG A 94 4.83 4.01 -18.45
C ARG A 94 3.49 3.42 -18.06
N VAL A 95 2.43 4.20 -18.25
CA VAL A 95 1.04 3.76 -18.10
C VAL A 95 0.43 3.67 -19.49
N LEU A 96 0.20 2.45 -19.96
CA LEU A 96 -0.37 2.20 -21.29
C LEU A 96 -1.89 2.25 -21.28
N ALA A 97 -2.53 1.98 -20.15
CA ALA A 97 -3.96 2.14 -19.93
C ALA A 97 -4.22 2.54 -18.47
N LYS A 98 -5.28 3.32 -18.24
CA LYS A 98 -5.75 3.74 -16.90
C LYS A 98 -7.13 3.14 -16.63
N ALA A 99 -7.36 2.77 -15.38
CA ALA A 99 -8.71 2.48 -14.90
C ALA A 99 -9.46 3.78 -14.57
N ASP A 100 -10.78 3.70 -14.53
CA ASP A 100 -11.63 4.82 -14.12
C ASP A 100 -11.44 5.13 -12.63
N PRO A 101 -11.44 6.42 -12.23
CA PRO A 101 -11.37 6.83 -10.83
C PRO A 101 -12.51 6.24 -9.98
N PHE A 102 -12.28 6.09 -8.68
CA PHE A 102 -13.33 5.70 -7.74
C PHE A 102 -14.30 6.86 -7.49
N THR A 103 -15.59 6.54 -7.33
CA THR A 103 -16.67 7.52 -7.15
C THR A 103 -17.34 7.37 -5.78
N ILE A 104 -17.97 8.45 -5.29
CA ILE A 104 -18.75 8.41 -4.05
C ILE A 104 -19.87 7.37 -4.11
N GLU A 105 -20.53 7.22 -5.26
CA GLU A 105 -21.63 6.24 -5.42
C GLU A 105 -21.15 4.82 -5.16
N GLU A 106 -19.96 4.47 -5.61
CA GLU A 106 -19.35 3.16 -5.36
C GLU A 106 -18.97 2.96 -3.89
N MET A 107 -18.70 4.03 -3.16
CA MET A 107 -18.34 3.98 -1.73
C MET A 107 -19.57 3.89 -0.80
N LYS A 108 -20.75 4.29 -1.25
CA LYS A 108 -21.99 4.29 -0.43
C LYS A 108 -22.29 2.92 0.20
N PRO A 109 -22.25 1.79 -0.52
CA PRO A 109 -22.59 0.48 0.03
C PRO A 109 -21.50 -0.14 0.92
N LEU A 110 -20.30 0.46 0.99
CA LEU A 110 -19.20 -0.11 1.76
C LEU A 110 -19.38 0.14 3.27
N THR A 111 -18.98 -0.83 4.09
CA THR A 111 -19.06 -0.74 5.55
C THR A 111 -17.76 -1.26 6.16
N GLY A 112 -16.80 -0.38 6.37
CA GLY A 112 -15.48 -0.68 6.94
C GLY A 112 -15.21 0.10 8.24
N LYS A 113 -14.44 -0.47 9.17
CA LYS A 113 -13.88 0.29 10.30
C LYS A 113 -12.69 1.12 9.85
N ILE A 114 -11.82 0.53 9.01
CA ILE A 114 -10.67 1.18 8.39
C ILE A 114 -10.82 1.06 6.87
N TYR A 115 -10.73 2.17 6.18
CA TYR A 115 -10.64 2.25 4.72
C TYR A 115 -9.19 2.52 4.35
N HIS A 116 -8.51 1.51 3.80
CA HIS A 116 -7.14 1.66 3.30
C HIS A 116 -7.16 2.03 1.82
N ILE A 117 -6.64 3.20 1.51
CA ILE A 117 -6.57 3.75 0.15
C ILE A 117 -5.19 3.48 -0.43
N GLY A 118 -5.12 2.54 -1.37
CA GLY A 118 -3.93 2.18 -2.13
C GLY A 118 -3.97 2.80 -3.52
N SER A 119 -3.82 4.12 -3.60
CA SER A 119 -3.77 4.85 -4.87
C SER A 119 -2.51 4.50 -5.67
N LEU A 120 -2.64 4.36 -6.97
CA LEU A 120 -1.53 4.16 -7.92
C LEU A 120 -1.17 5.44 -8.65
N LEU A 121 -2.18 6.29 -8.89
CA LEU A 121 -2.09 7.56 -9.60
C LEU A 121 -2.85 8.65 -8.83
N ASN A 122 -2.47 9.90 -9.06
CA ASN A 122 -2.98 11.06 -8.32
C ASN A 122 -4.47 11.33 -8.50
N ASP A 123 -5.09 10.74 -9.52
CA ASP A 123 -6.50 10.92 -9.86
C ASP A 123 -7.37 9.68 -9.56
N ASP A 124 -6.84 8.65 -8.91
CA ASP A 124 -7.62 7.46 -8.55
C ASP A 124 -8.73 7.78 -7.53
N PHE A 125 -8.43 8.66 -6.56
CA PHE A 125 -9.36 9.08 -5.50
C PHE A 125 -9.37 10.59 -5.35
N SER A 126 -10.51 11.21 -5.61
CA SER A 126 -10.67 12.64 -5.37
C SER A 126 -10.76 12.97 -3.87
N PRO A 127 -10.46 14.22 -3.45
CA PRO A 127 -10.63 14.66 -2.06
C PRO A 127 -12.03 14.39 -1.52
N GLU A 128 -13.08 14.55 -2.34
CA GLU A 128 -14.48 14.33 -1.94
C GLU A 128 -14.74 12.86 -1.60
N VAL A 129 -14.14 11.92 -2.34
CA VAL A 129 -14.24 10.48 -2.06
C VAL A 129 -13.60 10.14 -0.73
N VAL A 130 -12.38 10.66 -0.47
CA VAL A 130 -11.69 10.43 0.80
C VAL A 130 -12.45 11.04 1.97
N LYS A 131 -12.93 12.27 1.83
CA LYS A 131 -13.78 12.92 2.84
C LYS A 131 -15.07 12.16 3.10
N TYR A 132 -15.73 11.66 2.05
CA TYR A 132 -16.91 10.84 2.23
C TYR A 132 -16.61 9.57 3.04
N LEU A 133 -15.54 8.86 2.72
CA LEU A 133 -15.13 7.67 3.46
C LEU A 133 -14.77 7.98 4.92
N SER A 134 -14.15 9.13 5.20
CA SER A 134 -13.80 9.53 6.57
C SER A 134 -15.03 9.76 7.48
N THR A 135 -16.20 9.99 6.90
CA THR A 135 -17.47 10.04 7.66
C THR A 135 -17.98 8.65 8.06
N LYS A 136 -17.41 7.58 7.48
CA LYS A 136 -17.86 6.19 7.68
C LYS A 136 -16.90 5.36 8.53
N GLY A 137 -15.62 5.70 8.56
CA GLY A 137 -14.60 4.99 9.30
C GLY A 137 -13.25 5.69 9.25
N GLN A 138 -12.24 5.06 9.81
CA GLN A 138 -10.87 5.58 9.79
C GLN A 138 -10.28 5.49 8.37
N ILE A 139 -9.46 6.47 8.01
CA ILE A 139 -8.76 6.52 6.72
C ILE A 139 -7.29 6.16 6.91
N SER A 140 -6.84 5.17 6.15
CA SER A 140 -5.43 4.82 5.98
C SER A 140 -5.00 5.06 4.54
N ILE A 141 -3.88 5.74 4.32
CA ILE A 141 -3.39 6.09 2.99
C ILE A 141 -1.96 5.57 2.78
N ASP A 142 -1.73 4.91 1.63
CA ASP A 142 -0.42 4.83 1.00
C ASP A 142 -0.24 6.03 0.07
N ALA A 143 0.74 6.87 0.35
CA ALA A 143 0.88 8.16 -0.33
C ALA A 143 1.39 8.06 -1.77
N GLN A 144 1.96 6.92 -2.16
CA GLN A 144 2.71 6.75 -3.41
C GLN A 144 1.95 7.23 -4.65
N GLY A 145 0.67 6.86 -4.80
CA GLY A 145 -0.11 7.20 -6.00
C GLY A 145 -0.36 8.69 -6.13
N TYR A 146 -0.59 9.40 -5.04
CA TYR A 146 -0.83 10.84 -5.04
C TYR A 146 0.36 11.67 -5.54
N LEU A 147 1.55 11.08 -5.60
CA LEU A 147 2.79 11.70 -6.08
C LEU A 147 3.11 11.34 -7.55
N ARG A 148 2.19 10.70 -8.25
CA ARG A 148 2.37 10.20 -9.63
C ARG A 148 1.30 10.74 -10.56
N GLU A 149 1.70 11.51 -11.55
CA GLU A 149 0.84 11.99 -12.63
C GLU A 149 1.21 11.34 -13.95
N VAL A 150 0.21 10.98 -14.74
CA VAL A 150 0.42 10.46 -16.10
C VAL A 150 0.24 11.58 -17.09
N ARG A 151 1.29 11.87 -17.88
CA ARG A 151 1.25 12.80 -19.01
C ARG A 151 1.55 12.04 -20.30
N GLY A 152 0.56 11.90 -21.17
CA GLY A 152 0.63 10.96 -22.28
C GLY A 152 0.64 9.52 -21.75
N GLN A 153 1.78 8.88 -21.74
CA GLN A 153 1.99 7.55 -21.14
C GLN A 153 3.08 7.57 -20.05
N ASP A 154 3.80 8.66 -19.92
CA ASP A 154 4.92 8.74 -18.97
C ASP A 154 4.45 9.12 -17.57
N VAL A 155 5.02 8.44 -16.57
CA VAL A 155 4.76 8.72 -15.16
C VAL A 155 5.70 9.82 -14.70
N HIS A 156 5.14 10.92 -14.24
CA HIS A 156 5.87 12.08 -13.73
C HIS A 156 5.69 12.20 -12.22
N PRO A 157 6.78 12.41 -11.46
CA PRO A 157 6.66 12.77 -10.06
C PRO A 157 6.05 14.18 -9.93
N ILE A 158 5.12 14.32 -9.00
CA ILE A 158 4.46 15.59 -8.69
C ILE A 158 4.37 15.78 -7.18
N ASP A 159 4.21 17.04 -6.74
CA ASP A 159 3.75 17.31 -5.37
C ASP A 159 2.24 17.03 -5.27
N TRP A 160 1.80 16.59 -4.11
CA TRP A 160 0.40 16.30 -3.82
C TRP A 160 -0.39 17.60 -3.63
N LYS A 161 -1.11 18.01 -4.66
CA LYS A 161 -1.82 19.31 -4.70
C LYS A 161 -2.79 19.49 -3.55
N ASP A 162 -3.62 18.48 -3.27
CA ASP A 162 -4.72 18.55 -2.30
C ASP A 162 -4.34 17.93 -0.94
N LYS A 163 -3.02 17.81 -0.67
CA LYS A 163 -2.49 17.11 0.52
C LYS A 163 -3.08 17.58 1.84
N LEU A 164 -3.19 18.87 2.08
CA LEU A 164 -3.68 19.39 3.35
C LEU A 164 -5.15 19.04 3.60
N GLU A 165 -5.95 19.04 2.53
CA GLU A 165 -7.37 18.70 2.60
C GLU A 165 -7.59 17.22 2.90
N ILE A 166 -6.82 16.35 2.27
CA ILE A 166 -6.92 14.90 2.46
C ILE A 166 -6.27 14.48 3.79
N LEU A 167 -5.10 15.03 4.13
CA LEU A 167 -4.41 14.69 5.38
C LEU A 167 -5.19 15.09 6.62
N ALA A 168 -5.98 16.17 6.55
CA ALA A 168 -6.85 16.60 7.66
C ALA A 168 -7.93 15.55 8.02
N CYS A 169 -8.26 14.64 7.12
CA CYS A 169 -9.22 13.55 7.38
C CYS A 169 -8.57 12.16 7.36
N THR A 170 -7.24 12.09 7.39
CA THR A 170 -6.47 10.84 7.38
C THR A 170 -6.05 10.44 8.79
N ASP A 171 -6.37 9.21 9.19
CA ASP A 171 -5.95 8.67 10.49
C ASP A 171 -4.54 8.08 10.42
N ILE A 172 -4.23 7.32 9.38
CA ILE A 172 -2.97 6.59 9.20
C ILE A 172 -2.38 6.93 7.84
N ILE A 173 -1.14 7.36 7.80
CA ILE A 173 -0.39 7.51 6.54
C ILE A 173 0.89 6.68 6.57
N LYS A 174 1.19 6.03 5.44
CA LYS A 174 2.50 5.44 5.19
C LYS A 174 3.18 6.17 4.04
N VAL A 175 4.42 6.55 4.27
CA VAL A 175 5.33 7.15 3.30
C VAL A 175 6.71 6.49 3.39
N ASN A 176 7.44 6.47 2.30
CA ASN A 176 8.88 6.21 2.33
C ASN A 176 9.67 7.52 2.41
N GLU A 177 11.01 7.43 2.50
CA GLU A 177 11.91 8.59 2.60
C GLU A 177 11.72 9.60 1.47
N HIS A 178 11.59 9.13 0.23
CA HIS A 178 11.40 10.01 -0.92
C HIS A 178 10.02 10.66 -0.93
N GLU A 179 8.98 9.90 -0.66
CA GLU A 179 7.60 10.38 -0.59
C GLU A 179 7.44 11.44 0.51
N MET A 180 8.00 11.19 1.71
CA MET A 180 7.96 12.17 2.79
C MET A 180 8.66 13.49 2.42
N GLU A 181 9.83 13.41 1.74
CA GLU A 181 10.56 14.60 1.30
C GLU A 181 9.73 15.38 0.28
N VAL A 182 9.12 14.73 -0.71
CA VAL A 182 8.26 15.38 -1.70
C VAL A 182 7.06 16.05 -1.03
N ILE A 183 6.39 15.36 -0.10
CA ILE A 183 5.18 15.89 0.56
C ILE A 183 5.48 17.04 1.50
N THR A 184 6.55 16.95 2.30
CA THR A 184 6.83 17.89 3.40
C THR A 184 7.94 18.91 3.08
N GLY A 185 8.79 18.62 2.10
CA GLY A 185 10.02 19.37 1.83
C GLY A 185 11.14 19.10 2.86
N LEU A 186 10.95 18.13 3.77
CA LEU A 186 11.88 17.83 4.86
C LEU A 186 12.59 16.50 4.60
N LYS A 187 13.90 16.46 4.87
CA LYS A 187 14.73 15.24 4.75
C LYS A 187 14.78 14.41 6.04
N ASP A 188 14.61 15.07 7.19
CA ASP A 188 14.62 14.40 8.48
C ASP A 188 13.27 13.73 8.72
N ALA A 189 13.27 12.40 8.86
CA ALA A 189 12.06 11.59 9.00
C ALA A 189 11.23 11.95 10.24
N ARG A 190 11.89 12.35 11.35
CA ARG A 190 11.17 12.73 12.57
C ARG A 190 10.51 14.10 12.45
N GLN A 191 11.17 15.03 11.78
CA GLN A 191 10.56 16.34 11.48
C GLN A 191 9.41 16.21 10.48
N ALA A 192 9.59 15.41 9.42
CA ALA A 192 8.55 15.14 8.46
C ALA A 192 7.33 14.46 9.08
N ALA A 193 7.54 13.47 9.95
CA ALA A 193 6.44 12.81 10.67
C ALA A 193 5.66 13.77 11.58
N LYS A 194 6.34 14.67 12.29
CA LYS A 194 5.68 15.73 13.08
C LYS A 194 4.90 16.70 12.19
N GLN A 195 5.43 17.05 11.02
CA GLN A 195 4.74 17.93 10.07
C GLN A 195 3.47 17.30 9.53
N LEU A 196 3.53 16.02 9.12
CA LEU A 196 2.35 15.27 8.68
C LEU A 196 1.29 15.16 9.79
N HIS A 197 1.73 14.92 11.02
CA HIS A 197 0.85 14.91 12.18
C HIS A 197 0.21 16.30 12.45
N ALA A 198 0.99 17.38 12.29
CA ALA A 198 0.48 18.75 12.42
C ALA A 198 -0.57 19.09 11.34
N TRP A 199 -0.53 18.44 10.19
CA TRP A 199 -1.53 18.55 9.13
C TRP A 199 -2.79 17.69 9.35
N GLY A 200 -2.86 16.94 10.47
CA GLY A 200 -4.07 16.23 10.89
C GLY A 200 -3.93 14.72 11.03
N VAL A 201 -2.86 14.11 10.52
CA VAL A 201 -2.67 12.66 10.56
C VAL A 201 -2.42 12.18 11.99
N LYS A 202 -3.10 11.11 12.43
CA LYS A 202 -2.96 10.59 13.80
C LYS A 202 -1.78 9.63 13.97
N GLU A 203 -1.55 8.75 12.98
CA GLU A 203 -0.50 7.74 12.96
C GLU A 203 0.33 7.91 11.68
N VAL A 204 1.58 8.31 11.81
CA VAL A 204 2.49 8.52 10.67
C VAL A 204 3.54 7.43 10.66
N ILE A 205 3.65 6.70 9.55
CA ILE A 205 4.65 5.67 9.31
C ILE A 205 5.60 6.18 8.24
N VAL A 206 6.89 6.24 8.57
CA VAL A 206 7.96 6.53 7.62
C VAL A 206 8.84 5.29 7.49
N THR A 207 8.82 4.64 6.33
CA THR A 207 9.68 3.49 6.03
C THR A 207 11.03 3.95 5.49
N LEU A 208 12.13 3.37 6.01
CA LEU A 208 13.52 3.78 5.77
C LEU A 208 14.34 2.62 5.16
N GLY A 209 13.70 1.76 4.39
CA GLY A 209 14.31 0.62 3.74
C GLY A 209 15.03 -0.30 4.73
N SER A 210 16.35 -0.51 4.56
CA SER A 210 17.16 -1.37 5.42
C SER A 210 17.40 -0.80 6.82
N GLU A 211 17.06 0.47 7.07
CA GLU A 211 17.16 1.11 8.39
C GLU A 211 15.91 0.90 9.24
N GLY A 212 14.87 0.25 8.68
CA GLY A 212 13.62 -0.03 9.38
C GLY A 212 12.54 0.99 9.12
N SER A 213 11.84 1.43 10.16
CA SER A 213 10.81 2.47 10.04
C SER A 213 10.63 3.24 11.34
N ILE A 214 10.04 4.43 11.22
CA ILE A 214 9.64 5.26 12.35
C ILE A 214 8.12 5.37 12.33
N ILE A 215 7.49 5.17 13.48
CA ILE A 215 6.08 5.46 13.69
C ILE A 215 5.97 6.65 14.63
N TYR A 216 5.19 7.66 14.25
CA TYR A 216 4.87 8.79 15.12
C TYR A 216 3.37 8.79 15.41
N ALA A 217 3.01 8.60 16.65
CA ALA A 217 1.63 8.59 17.13
C ALA A 217 1.57 9.01 18.60
N ASN A 218 0.47 9.62 19.03
CA ASN A 218 0.28 10.07 20.41
C ASN A 218 1.46 10.92 20.92
N ASN A 219 2.05 11.77 20.10
CA ASN A 219 3.23 12.60 20.38
C ASN A 219 4.48 11.79 20.80
N ARG A 220 4.59 10.53 20.39
CA ARG A 220 5.74 9.66 20.64
C ARG A 220 6.26 9.07 19.35
N PHE A 221 7.57 8.83 19.33
CA PHE A 221 8.24 8.05 18.29
C PHE A 221 8.44 6.61 18.73
N TYR A 222 8.24 5.70 17.81
CA TYR A 222 8.54 4.29 17.91
C TYR A 222 9.50 3.95 16.79
N ASP A 223 10.71 3.55 17.13
CA ASP A 223 11.73 3.12 16.18
C ASP A 223 11.59 1.63 15.97
N ILE A 224 11.30 1.23 14.73
CA ILE A 224 11.05 -0.14 14.37
C ILE A 224 12.26 -0.67 13.60
N PRO A 225 12.89 -1.77 14.04
CA PRO A 225 14.05 -2.30 13.36
C PRO A 225 13.69 -2.89 12.00
N ALA A 226 14.65 -2.88 11.06
CA ALA A 226 14.62 -3.80 9.93
C ALA A 226 15.17 -5.14 10.36
N TYR A 227 14.51 -6.24 9.98
CA TYR A 227 15.05 -7.57 10.15
C TYR A 227 15.81 -7.98 8.88
N ALA A 228 16.95 -8.63 9.04
CA ALA A 228 17.76 -9.05 7.91
C ALA A 228 17.12 -10.26 7.17
N PRO A 229 16.77 -10.14 5.88
CA PRO A 229 16.33 -11.28 5.10
C PRO A 229 17.52 -12.25 4.84
N ARG A 230 17.23 -13.50 4.50
CA ARG A 230 18.26 -14.46 4.07
C ARG A 230 18.92 -14.03 2.76
N GLU A 231 18.07 -13.53 1.85
CA GLU A 231 18.48 -12.92 0.58
C GLU A 231 17.43 -11.89 0.15
N VAL A 232 17.83 -10.93 -0.66
CA VAL A 232 16.90 -9.96 -1.27
C VAL A 232 16.61 -10.41 -2.69
N VAL A 233 15.42 -10.95 -2.93
CA VAL A 233 14.97 -11.43 -4.24
C VAL A 233 14.14 -10.37 -4.95
N ASP A 234 13.13 -9.82 -4.26
CA ASP A 234 12.21 -8.84 -4.86
C ASP A 234 11.59 -7.93 -3.79
N ALA A 235 11.77 -6.62 -3.91
CA ALA A 235 11.22 -5.63 -3.01
C ALA A 235 9.82 -5.12 -3.42
N THR A 236 9.28 -5.57 -4.56
CA THR A 236 7.96 -5.14 -5.04
C THR A 236 6.88 -5.59 -4.04
N GLY A 237 6.01 -4.67 -3.64
CA GLY A 237 4.94 -4.95 -2.69
C GLY A 237 5.37 -5.02 -1.21
N CYS A 238 6.65 -4.73 -0.86
CA CYS A 238 7.06 -4.65 0.56
C CYS A 238 6.32 -3.55 1.32
N GLY A 239 6.14 -2.37 0.70
CA GLY A 239 5.36 -1.29 1.29
C GLY A 239 3.90 -1.69 1.56
N ASP A 240 3.29 -2.38 0.60
CA ASP A 240 1.91 -2.89 0.70
C ASP A 240 1.80 -3.96 1.79
N THR A 241 2.79 -4.86 1.87
CA THR A 241 2.91 -5.89 2.91
C THR A 241 3.07 -5.25 4.29
N TYR A 242 3.86 -4.18 4.40
CA TYR A 242 3.97 -3.40 5.66
C TYR A 242 2.61 -2.83 6.06
N SER A 243 1.91 -2.17 5.13
CA SER A 243 0.57 -1.63 5.39
C SER A 243 -0.39 -2.72 5.86
N ALA A 244 -0.40 -3.89 5.20
CA ALA A 244 -1.25 -5.02 5.58
C ALA A 244 -0.97 -5.49 7.01
N GLY A 245 0.28 -5.75 7.35
CA GLY A 245 0.68 -6.21 8.69
C GLY A 245 0.37 -5.19 9.79
N PHE A 246 0.67 -3.92 9.52
CA PHE A 246 0.39 -2.85 10.47
C PHE A 246 -1.11 -2.71 10.73
N LEU A 247 -1.92 -2.61 9.67
CA LEU A 247 -3.38 -2.47 9.78
C LEU A 247 -4.03 -3.69 10.43
N TYR A 248 -3.55 -4.90 10.14
CA TYR A 248 -4.00 -6.12 10.79
C TYR A 248 -3.83 -6.04 12.31
N CYS A 249 -2.66 -5.61 12.78
CA CYS A 249 -2.40 -5.43 14.21
C CYS A 249 -3.23 -4.28 14.80
N ARG A 250 -3.25 -3.12 14.14
CA ARG A 250 -3.97 -1.94 14.63
C ARG A 250 -5.48 -2.16 14.73
N SER A 251 -6.08 -2.90 13.80
CA SER A 251 -7.51 -3.24 13.85
C SER A 251 -7.91 -4.06 15.09
N GLN A 252 -6.94 -4.71 15.73
CA GLN A 252 -7.09 -5.49 16.95
C GLN A 252 -6.69 -4.72 18.22
N GLY A 253 -6.31 -3.44 18.09
CA GLY A 253 -5.86 -2.62 19.22
C GLY A 253 -4.43 -2.91 19.70
N ILE A 254 -3.64 -3.66 18.92
CA ILE A 254 -2.23 -3.92 19.20
C ILE A 254 -1.44 -2.61 19.17
N GLY A 255 -0.48 -2.42 20.08
CA GLY A 255 0.34 -1.23 20.21
C GLY A 255 1.13 -0.88 18.95
N PHE A 256 1.59 0.37 18.85
CA PHE A 256 2.26 0.87 17.64
C PHE A 256 3.60 0.15 17.40
N GLU A 257 4.36 -0.10 18.46
CA GLU A 257 5.66 -0.76 18.37
C GLU A 257 5.52 -2.20 17.91
N GLU A 258 4.62 -2.96 18.52
CA GLU A 258 4.36 -4.36 18.19
C GLU A 258 3.77 -4.48 16.78
N ALA A 259 2.85 -3.56 16.40
CA ALA A 259 2.29 -3.51 15.06
C ALA A 259 3.37 -3.21 13.99
N GLY A 260 4.29 -2.30 14.30
CA GLY A 260 5.43 -1.98 13.44
C GLY A 260 6.42 -3.15 13.30
N LYS A 261 6.79 -3.81 14.41
CA LYS A 261 7.65 -5.00 14.40
C LYS A 261 7.04 -6.12 13.58
N PHE A 262 5.75 -6.37 13.74
CA PHE A 262 5.02 -7.37 12.96
C PHE A 262 5.05 -7.05 11.45
N ALA A 263 4.77 -5.81 11.07
CA ALA A 263 4.80 -5.35 9.69
C ALA A 263 6.21 -5.47 9.07
N ALA A 264 7.24 -5.08 9.82
CA ALA A 264 8.64 -5.20 9.39
C ALA A 264 9.07 -6.67 9.19
N ALA A 265 8.64 -7.58 10.07
CA ALA A 265 8.92 -9.01 9.92
C ALA A 265 8.22 -9.63 8.69
N MET A 266 6.99 -9.20 8.38
CA MET A 266 6.31 -9.58 7.14
C MET A 266 7.09 -9.10 5.91
N CYS A 267 7.59 -7.85 5.91
CA CYS A 267 8.40 -7.33 4.81
C CYS A 267 9.69 -8.13 4.61
N THR A 268 10.35 -8.54 5.69
CA THR A 268 11.56 -9.37 5.64
C THR A 268 11.30 -10.67 4.90
N LEU A 269 10.21 -11.36 5.24
CA LEU A 269 9.82 -12.61 4.56
C LEU A 269 9.39 -12.35 3.10
N LYS A 270 8.73 -11.21 2.81
CA LYS A 270 8.35 -10.83 1.45
C LYS A 270 9.58 -10.59 0.56
N LEU A 271 10.65 -10.01 1.09
CA LEU A 271 11.88 -9.76 0.34
C LEU A 271 12.54 -11.04 -0.19
N GLU A 272 12.31 -12.18 0.47
CA GLU A 272 12.95 -13.47 0.16
C GLU A 272 12.36 -14.20 -1.06
N HIS A 273 11.31 -13.67 -1.71
CA HIS A 273 10.69 -14.28 -2.90
C HIS A 273 9.99 -13.25 -3.78
N SER A 274 9.76 -13.60 -5.05
CA SER A 274 8.93 -12.81 -5.98
C SER A 274 7.44 -13.06 -5.75
N GLY A 275 6.60 -12.08 -6.13
CA GLY A 275 5.16 -12.14 -5.97
C GLY A 275 4.68 -11.60 -4.62
N PRO A 276 3.39 -11.71 -4.28
CA PRO A 276 2.84 -11.22 -3.02
C PRO A 276 3.31 -12.05 -1.82
N PHE A 277 3.10 -11.52 -0.61
CA PHE A 277 3.39 -12.22 0.65
C PHE A 277 2.59 -13.54 0.73
N ASP A 278 3.28 -14.65 1.08
CA ASP A 278 2.74 -16.01 1.10
C ASP A 278 3.17 -16.84 2.33
N ARG A 279 3.61 -16.16 3.39
CA ARG A 279 4.14 -16.81 4.59
C ARG A 279 3.12 -16.86 5.74
N SER A 280 3.36 -17.78 6.68
CA SER A 280 2.50 -17.94 7.84
C SER A 280 2.83 -16.96 8.96
N ILE A 281 1.87 -16.75 9.87
CA ILE A 281 2.06 -15.91 11.05
C ILE A 281 3.15 -16.47 11.99
N GLU A 282 3.30 -17.78 12.04
CA GLU A 282 4.35 -18.44 12.84
C GLU A 282 5.75 -18.15 12.28
N GLU A 283 5.88 -17.97 10.96
CA GLU A 283 7.14 -17.55 10.34
C GLU A 283 7.43 -16.09 10.68
N VAL A 284 6.42 -15.22 10.67
CA VAL A 284 6.55 -13.82 11.08
C VAL A 284 7.01 -13.74 12.54
N GLN A 285 6.35 -14.48 13.43
CA GLN A 285 6.72 -14.48 14.87
C GLN A 285 8.15 -14.98 15.10
N ARG A 286 8.60 -16.01 14.37
CA ARG A 286 9.99 -16.49 14.46
C ARG A 286 11.03 -15.43 14.10
N ILE A 287 10.74 -14.53 13.17
CA ILE A 287 11.64 -13.41 12.82
C ILE A 287 11.75 -12.46 14.04
N ILE A 288 10.62 -12.10 14.63
CA ILE A 288 10.58 -11.20 15.80
C ILE A 288 11.32 -11.82 16.99
N ASP A 289 10.97 -13.06 17.36
CA ASP A 289 11.55 -13.78 18.52
C ASP A 289 13.06 -13.97 18.39
N LYS A 290 13.58 -14.14 17.19
CA LYS A 290 15.01 -14.28 16.93
C LYS A 290 15.78 -12.98 17.16
N HIS A 291 15.12 -11.85 16.94
CA HIS A 291 15.75 -10.53 17.07
C HIS A 291 15.71 -10.02 18.52
N GLU A 292 14.76 -10.46 19.32
CA GLU A 292 14.60 -10.06 20.75
C GLU A 292 15.48 -10.88 21.71
N LYS A 293 16.17 -11.92 21.22
CA LYS A 293 17.15 -12.72 21.94
C LYS A 293 18.58 -12.19 21.78
#